data_7cbce09da574283ea6b14a424fbc08a2
#
_entry.id   7cbce09da574283ea6b14a424fbc08a2
#
_cell.length_a   1.000
_cell.length_b   1.000
_cell.length_c   1.000
_cell.angle_alpha   90.00
_cell.angle_beta   90.00
_cell.angle_gamma   90.00
#
_symmetry.space_group_name_H-M   'P 1'
#
loop_
_entity.id
_entity.type
_entity.pdbx_description
1 polymer ?
#
loop_
_entity_poly.entity_id
_entity_poly.type
_entity_poly.pdbx_seq_one_letter_code
_entity_poly.pdbx_strand_id
1 'polypeptide(L)' 'MQYKWSDILDIAIDLHDAYPEIDPQWISFPDLHRKICSLQNFDDDPLNSNEKILEAIQMAWMDESD' A
#
# COMPACT_ATOMS: atom_id res chain seq x y z
N MET A 1 -1.69 10.63 11.80
CA MET A 1 -0.34 10.72 11.26
C MET A 1 -0.39 10.46 9.78
N GLN A 2 0.24 11.32 8.98
CA GLN A 2 0.17 11.21 7.51
C GLN A 2 1.46 10.66 6.95
N TYR A 3 1.37 9.95 5.83
CA TYR A 3 2.55 9.37 5.19
C TYR A 3 2.47 9.54 3.67
N LYS A 4 3.61 9.32 3.04
CA LYS A 4 3.80 9.51 1.62
C LYS A 4 4.24 8.20 0.96
N TRP A 5 4.37 8.19 -0.36
CA TRP A 5 4.78 6.99 -1.10
C TRP A 5 6.08 6.38 -0.58
N SER A 6 6.99 7.20 -0.06
CA SER A 6 8.27 6.71 0.46
C SER A 6 8.13 5.98 1.80
N ASP A 7 7.00 6.12 2.48
CA ASP A 7 6.76 5.47 3.77
C ASP A 7 6.17 4.08 3.56
N ILE A 8 6.91 3.22 2.90
CA ILE A 8 6.46 1.91 2.42
C ILE A 8 5.96 1.03 3.56
N LEU A 9 6.70 0.98 4.66
CA LEU A 9 6.31 0.13 5.79
C LEU A 9 5.02 0.61 6.45
N ASP A 10 4.88 1.92 6.64
CA ASP A 10 3.68 2.50 7.24
C ASP A 10 2.46 2.24 6.36
N ILE A 11 2.62 2.36 5.04
CA ILE A 11 1.54 2.05 4.09
C ILE A 11 1.16 0.58 4.20
N ALA A 12 2.13 -0.31 4.25
CA ALA A 12 1.88 -1.75 4.31
C ALA A 12 1.14 -2.13 5.59
N ILE A 13 1.51 -1.56 6.72
CA ILE A 13 0.84 -1.80 8.00
C ILE A 13 -0.61 -1.34 7.92
N ASP A 14 -0.84 -0.16 7.37
CA ASP A 14 -2.19 0.39 7.26
C ASP A 14 -3.05 -0.44 6.30
N LEU A 15 -2.47 -0.91 5.20
CA LEU A 15 -3.17 -1.80 4.27
C LEU A 15 -3.58 -3.10 4.96
N HIS A 16 -2.68 -3.67 5.74
CA HIS A 16 -2.97 -4.90 6.48
C HIS A 16 -4.12 -4.69 7.47
N ASP A 17 -4.12 -3.56 8.17
CA ASP A 17 -5.17 -3.24 9.13
C ASP A 17 -6.50 -2.93 8.45
N ALA A 18 -6.48 -2.22 7.32
CA ALA A 18 -7.69 -1.78 6.64
C ALA A 18 -8.32 -2.90 5.81
N TYR A 19 -7.51 -3.79 5.26
CA TYR A 19 -7.96 -4.87 4.37
C TYR A 19 -7.42 -6.23 4.80
N PRO A 20 -7.82 -6.71 6.00
CA PRO A 20 -7.27 -7.96 6.53
C PRO A 20 -7.66 -9.19 5.73
N GLU A 21 -8.72 -9.09 4.92
CA GLU A 21 -9.23 -10.21 4.13
C GLU A 21 -8.62 -10.32 2.74
N ILE A 22 -7.85 -9.31 2.33
CA ILE A 22 -7.25 -9.29 1.00
C ILE A 22 -5.87 -9.91 1.05
N ASP A 23 -5.62 -10.85 0.12
CA ASP A 23 -4.31 -11.45 -0.05
C ASP A 23 -3.48 -10.56 -0.96
N PRO A 24 -2.44 -9.90 -0.43
CA PRO A 24 -1.63 -8.99 -1.25
C PRO A 24 -0.88 -9.69 -2.37
N GLN A 25 -0.68 -11.00 -2.28
CA GLN A 25 -0.02 -11.76 -3.33
C GLN A 25 -0.77 -11.71 -4.66
N TRP A 26 -2.09 -11.59 -4.62
CA TRP A 26 -2.94 -11.68 -5.79
C TRP A 26 -3.55 -10.35 -6.22
N ILE A 27 -3.21 -9.26 -5.54
CA ILE A 27 -3.76 -7.95 -5.90
C ILE A 27 -3.05 -7.39 -7.14
N SER A 28 -3.82 -6.79 -8.05
CA SER A 28 -3.24 -6.10 -9.20
C SER A 28 -2.70 -4.73 -8.79
N PHE A 29 -1.76 -4.19 -9.56
CA PHE A 29 -1.21 -2.87 -9.26
C PHE A 29 -2.26 -1.75 -9.34
N PRO A 30 -3.18 -1.73 -10.32
CA PRO A 30 -4.25 -0.73 -10.30
C PRO A 30 -5.11 -0.77 -9.04
N ASP A 31 -5.43 -1.97 -8.56
CA ASP A 31 -6.20 -2.11 -7.32
C ASP A 31 -5.39 -1.69 -6.11
N LEU A 32 -4.12 -2.06 -6.07
CA LEU A 32 -3.23 -1.67 -4.99
C LEU A 32 -3.10 -0.15 -4.92
N HIS A 33 -2.89 0.49 -6.04
CA HIS A 33 -2.81 1.95 -6.13
C HIS A 33 -4.07 2.60 -5.59
N ARG A 34 -5.23 2.12 -6.00
CA ARG A 34 -6.52 2.65 -5.56
C ARG A 34 -6.69 2.52 -4.05
N LYS A 35 -6.33 1.36 -3.50
CA LYS A 35 -6.46 1.12 -2.07
C LYS A 35 -5.54 2.02 -1.26
N ILE A 36 -4.31 2.21 -1.72
CA ILE A 36 -3.36 3.10 -1.04
C ILE A 36 -3.89 4.53 -1.02
N CYS A 37 -4.38 5.01 -2.16
CA CYS A 37 -4.90 6.37 -2.27
C CYS A 37 -6.15 6.59 -1.42
N SER A 38 -6.87 5.54 -1.07
CA SER A 38 -8.05 5.63 -0.23
C SER A 38 -7.75 5.52 1.26
N LEU A 39 -6.52 5.22 1.64
CA LEU A 39 -6.15 5.16 3.06
C LEU A 39 -6.25 6.54 3.68
N GLN A 40 -6.82 6.58 4.88
CA GLN A 40 -7.11 7.85 5.56
C GLN A 40 -5.86 8.67 5.84
N ASN A 41 -4.75 8.01 6.15
CA ASN A 41 -3.51 8.69 6.52
C ASN A 41 -2.57 8.93 5.33
N PHE A 42 -2.93 8.47 4.14
CA PHE A 42 -2.11 8.68 2.96
C PHE A 42 -2.29 10.11 2.44
N ASP A 43 -1.18 10.83 2.31
CA ASP A 43 -1.20 12.23 1.90
C ASP A 43 -0.06 12.50 0.92
N ASP A 44 -0.24 12.04 -0.32
CA ASP A 44 0.71 12.30 -1.40
C ASP A 44 -0.05 12.34 -2.71
N ASP A 45 0.63 12.82 -3.75
CA ASP A 45 0.06 12.87 -5.09
C ASP A 45 -0.08 11.43 -5.63
N PRO A 46 -1.29 11.02 -6.03
CA PRO A 46 -1.47 9.68 -6.60
C PRO A 46 -0.58 9.40 -7.81
N LEU A 47 -0.14 10.43 -8.52
CA LEU A 47 0.69 10.28 -9.70
C LEU A 47 2.18 10.13 -9.40
N ASN A 48 2.58 10.26 -8.14
CA ASN A 48 3.97 10.13 -7.74
C ASN A 48 4.42 8.68 -7.51
N SER A 49 3.57 7.72 -7.79
CA SER A 49 3.93 6.31 -7.66
C SER A 49 4.56 5.78 -8.94
N ASN A 50 5.21 4.63 -8.84
CA ASN A 50 5.70 3.86 -9.97
C ASN A 50 5.64 2.37 -9.61
N GLU A 51 5.96 1.51 -10.59
CA GLU A 51 5.88 0.07 -10.39
C GLU A 51 6.79 -0.42 -9.27
N LYS A 52 7.98 0.17 -9.14
CA LYS A 52 8.91 -0.22 -8.08
C LYS A 52 8.37 0.08 -6.70
N ILE A 53 7.73 1.24 -6.54
CA ILE A 53 7.11 1.61 -5.27
C ILE A 53 5.96 0.66 -4.94
N LEU A 54 5.09 0.40 -5.91
CA LEU A 54 3.95 -0.49 -5.73
C LEU A 54 4.41 -1.91 -5.39
N GLU A 55 5.44 -2.40 -6.09
CA GLU A 55 6.00 -3.71 -5.81
C GLU A 55 6.57 -3.79 -4.39
N ALA A 56 7.30 -2.76 -3.97
CA ALA A 56 7.87 -2.71 -2.63
C ALA A 56 6.78 -2.72 -1.56
N ILE A 57 5.70 -1.95 -1.78
CA ILE A 57 4.57 -1.92 -0.87
C ILE A 57 3.87 -3.27 -0.82
N GLN A 58 3.67 -3.90 -1.97
CA GLN A 58 3.06 -5.22 -2.04
C GLN A 58 3.87 -6.25 -1.24
N MET A 59 5.19 -6.25 -1.41
CA MET A 59 6.06 -7.17 -0.68
C MET A 59 6.03 -6.92 0.81
N ALA A 60 6.05 -5.66 1.23
CA ALA A 60 5.96 -5.30 2.65
C ALA A 60 4.62 -5.72 3.23
N TRP A 61 3.54 -5.56 2.47
CA TRP A 61 2.21 -5.98 2.89
C TRP A 61 2.15 -7.52 3.03
N MET A 62 2.77 -8.24 2.10
CA MET A 62 2.86 -9.70 2.21
C MET A 62 3.59 -10.11 3.48
N ASP A 63 4.67 -9.43 3.83
CA ASP A 63 5.40 -9.69 5.07
C ASP A 63 4.54 -9.43 6.30
N GLU A 64 3.72 -8.39 6.28
CA GLU A 64 2.82 -8.09 7.40
C GLU A 64 1.71 -9.12 7.55
N SER A 65 1.31 -9.74 6.45
CA SER A 65 0.24 -10.76 6.45
C SER A 65 0.73 -12.14 6.90
N ASP A 66 1.99 -12.31 6.99
CA ASP A 66 2.63 -13.62 7.30
C ASP A 66 2.50 -13.99 8.76
#